data_40d9bb41be7200ce30f3526215257309
#
_entry.id   40d9bb41be7200ce30f3526215257309
#
_cell.length_a   1.000
_cell.length_b   1.000
_cell.length_c   1.000
_cell.angle_alpha   90.00
_cell.angle_beta   90.00
_cell.angle_gamma   90.00
#
_symmetry.space_group_name_H-M   'P 1'
#
loop_
_entity.id
_entity.type
_entity.pdbx_description
1 polymer ?
#
loop_
_entity_poly.entity_id
_entity_poly.type
_entity_poly.pdbx_seq_one_letter_code
_entity_poly.pdbx_strand_id
1 'polypeptide(L)'
;MNWLRKVAFEERAVTANKTGLVGAPCSSEESAACSNSPELARKPHLVAFGSCGTAREALPPEEHGACNSIPVLLAPMAGVNDIAFRQLSLELGCDITYTEMVSSKALSFANEKTRHLLDRAPNERKVAVQLFGHEPETMAREAAWIESEMGDALAYIDINMGCPARKIVKKGDGSALMTTPELAAEIVRKVSAAVEHPTTVKFRKGYAADEDIAVDFARRMEDAGAAAVAVHGRTAAQFYSGCADWDVIARVKAAVEVPVIGNGDVTGGKEACALVAQTGCDAVMIGRGAQGNPWVFEQVRAALNGEAAPEPPTPEQRVAMAHRHAEILSKRIGNNLVYMRKHVMWYLRGIPGASKARGELNQCVTLDDFDRVLEQLLADAARIEAEEERYLAR
;
A
#
# COMPACT_ATOMS: atom_id res chain seq x y z
N MET A 1 -11.28 16.69 13.13
CA MET A 1 -10.31 15.90 12.31
C MET A 1 -10.04 14.62 13.09
N ASN A 2 -10.27 13.44 12.49
CA ASN A 2 -10.06 12.18 13.21
C ASN A 2 -8.56 11.93 13.48
N TRP A 3 -8.25 11.08 14.45
CA TRP A 3 -6.87 10.80 14.88
C TRP A 3 -5.99 10.27 13.72
N LEU A 4 -6.55 9.48 12.79
CA LEU A 4 -5.84 8.91 11.65
C LEU A 4 -5.31 10.02 10.71
N ARG A 5 -6.13 11.05 10.45
CA ARG A 5 -5.70 12.23 9.68
C ARG A 5 -4.63 13.02 10.43
N LYS A 6 -4.72 13.13 11.76
CA LYS A 6 -3.71 13.81 12.56
C LYS A 6 -2.34 13.13 12.44
N VAL A 7 -2.27 11.80 12.60
CA VAL A 7 -1.03 11.02 12.45
C VAL A 7 -0.44 11.18 11.05
N ALA A 8 -1.27 11.10 10.00
CA ALA A 8 -0.83 11.27 8.61
C ALA A 8 -0.28 12.69 8.34
N PHE A 9 -0.90 13.72 8.91
CA PHE A 9 -0.43 15.09 8.77
C PHE A 9 0.91 15.35 9.47
N GLU A 10 1.12 14.79 10.65
CA GLU A 10 2.39 14.88 11.37
C GLU A 10 3.54 14.30 10.56
N GLU A 11 3.33 13.20 9.85
CA GLU A 11 4.32 12.61 8.94
C GLU A 11 4.60 13.50 7.72
N ARG A 12 3.58 14.07 7.07
CA ARG A 12 3.74 14.94 5.89
C ARG A 12 4.57 16.18 6.18
N ALA A 13 4.29 16.88 7.28
CA ALA A 13 4.95 18.14 7.64
C ALA A 13 6.48 18.00 7.72
N VAL A 14 6.98 16.82 8.06
CA VAL A 14 8.41 16.56 8.20
C VAL A 14 9.05 16.14 6.88
N THR A 15 8.34 15.40 6.05
CA THR A 15 8.84 15.02 4.72
C THR A 15 9.04 16.25 3.85
N ALA A 16 8.08 17.19 3.86
CA ALA A 16 8.18 18.46 3.14
C ALA A 16 9.37 19.33 3.57
N ASN A 17 9.68 19.40 4.87
CA ASN A 17 10.82 20.15 5.38
C ASN A 17 12.18 19.54 5.02
N LYS A 18 12.29 18.26 4.77
CA LYS A 18 13.55 17.59 4.38
C LYS A 18 13.83 17.65 2.88
N THR A 19 12.80 17.76 2.04
CA THR A 19 12.93 17.79 0.58
C THR A 19 13.09 19.20 -0.01
N GLY A 20 12.99 20.26 0.82
CA GLY A 20 13.14 21.65 0.36
C GLY A 20 11.99 22.15 -0.53
N LEU A 21 10.91 21.40 -0.65
CA LEU A 21 9.69 21.76 -1.39
C LEU A 21 8.74 22.56 -0.48
N VAL A 22 9.14 23.79 -0.12
CA VAL A 22 8.22 24.76 0.46
C VAL A 22 7.55 25.48 -0.70
N GLY A 23 6.34 25.06 -1.06
CA GLY A 23 5.46 25.83 -1.93
C GLY A 23 5.10 27.16 -1.28
N ALA A 24 5.43 28.28 -1.93
CA ALA A 24 4.99 29.60 -1.52
C ALA A 24 3.45 29.71 -1.52
N PRO A 25 2.84 30.54 -0.66
CA PRO A 25 1.40 30.73 -0.65
C PRO A 25 0.95 31.37 -1.95
N CYS A 26 -0.03 30.76 -2.60
CA CYS A 26 -0.67 31.25 -3.81
C CYS A 26 -1.43 32.54 -3.51
N SER A 27 -0.96 33.66 -4.08
CA SER A 27 -1.71 34.90 -4.18
C SER A 27 -2.65 34.79 -5.41
N SER A 28 -3.91 35.10 -5.18
CA SER A 28 -4.98 35.23 -6.18
C SER A 28 -4.63 36.28 -7.24
N GLU A 29 -4.87 35.96 -8.48
CA GLU A 29 -5.39 36.73 -9.60
C GLU A 29 -4.70 36.36 -10.93
N GLU A 30 -5.43 35.76 -11.82
CA GLU A 30 -5.71 36.24 -13.19
C GLU A 30 -6.29 35.12 -14.07
N SER A 31 -7.47 35.43 -14.56
CA SER A 31 -8.20 34.70 -15.60
C SER A 31 -7.65 35.04 -16.96
N ALA A 32 -7.39 34.05 -17.83
CA ALA A 32 -7.52 34.24 -19.27
C ALA A 32 -7.64 32.91 -20.03
N ALA A 33 -8.60 32.86 -20.90
CA ALA A 33 -8.99 31.81 -21.80
C ALA A 33 -7.92 31.43 -22.83
N CYS A 34 -7.86 30.18 -23.24
CA CYS A 34 -7.53 29.85 -24.60
C CYS A 34 -8.10 28.51 -25.08
N SER A 35 -8.59 28.58 -26.28
CA SER A 35 -9.34 27.72 -27.15
C SER A 35 -8.70 26.43 -27.65
N ASN A 36 -9.58 25.46 -27.88
CA ASN A 36 -9.65 24.36 -28.88
C ASN A 36 -8.54 24.17 -29.91
N SER A 37 -8.06 22.94 -30.08
CA SER A 37 -8.41 22.06 -31.23
C SER A 37 -7.59 20.74 -31.21
N PRO A 38 -8.06 19.67 -31.89
CA PRO A 38 -7.67 18.29 -31.65
C PRO A 38 -6.76 17.73 -32.74
N GLU A 39 -5.93 16.71 -32.39
CA GLU A 39 -5.55 15.70 -33.40
C GLU A 39 -4.94 14.44 -32.81
N LEU A 40 -5.57 13.33 -33.14
CA LEU A 40 -5.09 11.99 -33.51
C LEU A 40 -3.88 11.40 -32.74
N ALA A 41 -4.16 10.49 -31.80
CA ALA A 41 -3.19 9.52 -31.32
C ALA A 41 -3.63 8.09 -31.64
N ARG A 42 -2.76 7.36 -32.34
CA ARG A 42 -2.86 5.93 -32.60
C ARG A 42 -2.45 5.13 -31.36
N LYS A 43 -3.21 4.07 -31.07
CA LYS A 43 -3.06 3.19 -29.91
C LYS A 43 -1.94 2.17 -30.12
N PRO A 44 -1.13 1.83 -29.11
CA PRO A 44 -0.45 0.55 -29.03
C PRO A 44 -1.33 -0.49 -28.32
N HIS A 45 -1.30 -1.73 -28.82
CA HIS A 45 -2.02 -2.86 -28.26
C HIS A 45 -1.44 -3.27 -26.88
N LEU A 46 -2.19 -2.98 -25.84
CA LEU A 46 -1.98 -3.58 -24.51
C LEU A 46 -2.81 -4.87 -24.42
N VAL A 47 -2.16 -5.95 -24.00
CA VAL A 47 -2.84 -7.18 -23.60
C VAL A 47 -3.64 -6.88 -22.32
N ALA A 48 -4.96 -6.93 -22.44
CA ALA A 48 -5.90 -6.57 -21.42
C ALA A 48 -5.88 -7.60 -20.28
N PHE A 49 -5.57 -7.17 -19.07
CA PHE A 49 -6.19 -7.74 -17.89
C PHE A 49 -7.67 -7.38 -17.92
N GLY A 50 -8.54 -8.39 -17.86
CA GLY A 50 -9.97 -8.26 -18.04
C GLY A 50 -10.55 -7.05 -17.31
N SER A 51 -11.15 -6.15 -18.07
CA SER A 51 -11.88 -5.01 -17.57
C SER A 51 -13.11 -5.49 -16.81
N CYS A 52 -13.19 -5.14 -15.54
CA CYS A 52 -14.44 -5.22 -14.79
C CYS A 52 -15.44 -4.24 -15.42
N GLY A 53 -16.56 -4.75 -15.87
CA GLY A 53 -17.52 -4.04 -16.67
C GLY A 53 -18.12 -2.80 -16.01
N THR A 54 -18.37 -1.82 -16.88
CA THR A 54 -19.20 -0.61 -16.74
C THR A 54 -18.92 0.27 -15.54
N ALA A 55 -17.95 1.18 -15.72
CA ALA A 55 -17.97 2.43 -15.01
C ALA A 55 -19.28 3.18 -15.35
N ARG A 56 -20.15 3.39 -14.37
CA ARG A 56 -21.16 4.44 -14.45
C ARG A 56 -20.42 5.75 -14.68
N GLU A 57 -20.88 6.57 -15.61
CA GLU A 57 -20.33 7.90 -15.86
C GLU A 57 -20.10 8.63 -14.54
N ALA A 58 -18.87 9.07 -14.33
CA ALA A 58 -18.52 9.87 -13.16
C ALA A 58 -19.30 11.19 -13.27
N LEU A 59 -20.08 11.49 -12.24
CA LEU A 59 -20.69 12.80 -12.05
C LEU A 59 -19.59 13.88 -12.06
N PRO A 60 -19.86 15.07 -12.61
CA PRO A 60 -18.87 16.15 -12.61
C PRO A 60 -18.46 16.53 -11.19
N PRO A 61 -17.23 17.00 -10.97
CA PRO A 61 -16.73 17.37 -9.65
C PRO A 61 -17.36 18.70 -9.20
N GLU A 62 -18.57 18.64 -8.66
CA GLU A 62 -19.17 19.77 -7.97
C GLU A 62 -19.00 19.60 -6.45
N GLU A 63 -18.23 20.53 -5.87
CA GLU A 63 -18.17 20.88 -4.46
C GLU A 63 -17.72 19.80 -3.44
N HIS A 64 -16.58 19.17 -3.69
CA HIS A 64 -15.86 18.54 -2.58
C HIS A 64 -14.78 19.51 -2.09
N GLY A 65 -15.06 20.19 -0.97
CA GLY A 65 -14.07 20.98 -0.25
C GLY A 65 -12.78 20.17 -0.08
N ALA A 66 -11.68 20.77 -0.48
CA ALA A 66 -10.31 20.29 -0.53
C ALA A 66 -10.07 18.83 -0.04
N CYS A 67 -9.97 17.90 -0.96
CA CYS A 67 -9.60 16.49 -0.75
C CYS A 67 -8.17 16.33 -0.20
N ASN A 68 -7.48 17.45 0.04
CA ASN A 68 -6.11 17.57 0.58
C ASN A 68 -5.87 16.88 1.92
N SER A 69 -6.92 16.33 2.53
CA SER A 69 -6.86 15.76 3.86
C SER A 69 -7.00 14.23 3.93
N ILE A 70 -7.17 13.54 2.80
CA ILE A 70 -7.33 12.07 2.79
C ILE A 70 -5.96 11.40 2.89
N PRO A 71 -5.69 10.60 3.94
CA PRO A 71 -4.46 9.85 4.06
C PRO A 71 -4.33 8.75 2.99
N VAL A 72 -3.10 8.56 2.50
CA VAL A 72 -2.73 7.49 1.56
C VAL A 72 -1.73 6.56 2.22
N LEU A 73 -2.11 5.30 2.41
CA LEU A 73 -1.40 4.33 3.21
C LEU A 73 -0.85 3.18 2.34
N LEU A 74 0.35 2.69 2.69
CA LEU A 74 0.88 1.45 2.14
C LEU A 74 0.25 0.27 2.89
N ALA A 75 -0.42 -0.65 2.19
CA ALA A 75 -1.00 -1.85 2.82
C ALA A 75 0.08 -2.80 3.38
N PRO A 76 -0.17 -3.49 4.49
CA PRO A 76 0.74 -4.51 5.00
C PRO A 76 0.84 -5.70 4.05
N MET A 77 2.05 -5.97 3.53
CA MET A 77 2.30 -7.03 2.57
C MET A 77 3.55 -7.82 2.95
N ALA A 78 3.35 -9.08 3.34
CA ALA A 78 4.44 -9.98 3.72
C ALA A 78 5.44 -10.18 2.57
N GLY A 79 6.71 -9.97 2.88
CA GLY A 79 7.81 -10.03 1.93
C GLY A 79 7.85 -8.88 0.92
N VAL A 80 7.06 -7.82 1.09
CA VAL A 80 7.06 -6.61 0.22
C VAL A 80 7.46 -5.39 1.01
N ASN A 81 6.93 -5.24 2.22
CA ASN A 81 7.13 -4.05 3.05
C ASN A 81 8.46 -4.10 3.82
N ASP A 82 9.55 -4.46 3.13
CA ASP A 82 10.87 -4.28 3.72
C ASP A 82 11.16 -2.79 4.00
N ILE A 83 12.19 -2.55 4.81
CA ILE A 83 12.52 -1.20 5.28
C ILE A 83 12.84 -0.23 4.13
N ALA A 84 13.48 -0.74 3.05
CA ALA A 84 13.84 0.08 1.89
C ALA A 84 12.58 0.47 1.10
N PHE A 85 11.64 -0.46 0.90
CA PHE A 85 10.39 -0.16 0.19
C PHE A 85 9.52 0.84 0.96
N ARG A 86 9.46 0.72 2.30
CA ARG A 86 8.75 1.69 3.14
C ARG A 86 9.39 3.08 3.06
N GLN A 87 10.75 3.15 3.10
CA GLN A 87 11.47 4.41 2.91
C GLN A 87 11.11 5.09 1.59
N LEU A 88 11.17 4.36 0.47
CA LEU A 88 10.87 4.87 -0.87
C LEU A 88 9.40 5.29 -1.01
N SER A 89 8.49 4.55 -0.38
CA SER A 89 7.07 4.89 -0.38
C SER A 89 6.79 6.22 0.32
N LEU A 90 7.42 6.46 1.48
CA LEU A 90 7.32 7.74 2.20
C LEU A 90 7.89 8.90 1.42
N GLU A 91 9.04 8.72 0.75
CA GLU A 91 9.65 9.75 -0.09
C GLU A 91 8.75 10.18 -1.25
N LEU A 92 7.89 9.27 -1.72
CA LEU A 92 6.96 9.50 -2.82
C LEU A 92 5.51 9.80 -2.36
N GLY A 93 5.34 10.22 -1.09
CA GLY A 93 4.07 10.78 -0.62
C GLY A 93 3.12 9.80 0.04
N CYS A 94 3.57 8.58 0.41
CA CYS A 94 2.85 7.74 1.37
C CYS A 94 2.82 8.42 2.74
N ASP A 95 1.69 8.42 3.41
CA ASP A 95 1.56 9.06 4.72
C ASP A 95 1.90 8.12 5.87
N ILE A 96 1.47 6.87 5.78
CA ILE A 96 1.70 5.85 6.81
C ILE A 96 2.07 4.53 6.13
N THR A 97 3.19 3.99 6.54
CA THR A 97 3.63 2.66 6.14
C THR A 97 3.26 1.62 7.20
N TYR A 98 3.22 0.38 6.78
CA TYR A 98 3.01 -0.76 7.67
C TYR A 98 4.24 -1.66 7.63
N THR A 99 4.56 -2.26 8.76
CA THR A 99 5.49 -3.39 8.80
C THR A 99 4.95 -4.57 7.97
N GLU A 100 5.78 -5.55 7.69
CA GLU A 100 5.27 -6.88 7.34
C GLU A 100 4.45 -7.44 8.51
N MET A 101 3.67 -8.49 8.27
CA MET A 101 2.89 -9.14 9.31
C MET A 101 3.81 -9.73 10.39
N VAL A 102 3.67 -9.29 11.62
CA VAL A 102 4.43 -9.70 12.80
C VAL A 102 3.65 -10.79 13.55
N SER A 103 4.26 -11.95 13.74
CA SER A 103 3.62 -13.04 14.50
C SER A 103 3.73 -12.81 16.00
N SER A 104 2.60 -12.66 16.70
CA SER A 104 2.58 -12.56 18.16
C SER A 104 3.23 -13.79 18.82
N LYS A 105 2.92 -14.98 18.30
CA LYS A 105 3.53 -16.22 18.78
C LYS A 105 5.04 -16.29 18.57
N ALA A 106 5.56 -15.80 17.43
CA ALA A 106 7.01 -15.77 17.21
C ALA A 106 7.71 -14.75 18.12
N LEU A 107 7.08 -13.58 18.36
CA LEU A 107 7.59 -12.60 19.32
C LEU A 107 7.66 -13.16 20.73
N SER A 108 6.65 -13.91 21.18
CA SER A 108 6.64 -14.51 22.54
C SER A 108 7.79 -15.49 22.78
N PHE A 109 8.41 -16.01 21.72
CA PHE A 109 9.64 -16.81 21.77
C PHE A 109 10.92 -15.99 21.56
N ALA A 110 10.85 -14.66 21.64
CA ALA A 110 11.96 -13.74 21.41
C ALA A 110 12.69 -13.96 20.06
N ASN A 111 11.94 -14.31 19.02
CA ASN A 111 12.50 -14.59 17.69
C ASN A 111 13.10 -13.31 17.06
N GLU A 112 14.43 -13.25 16.97
CA GLU A 112 15.17 -12.09 16.45
C GLU A 112 14.73 -11.69 15.04
N LYS A 113 14.49 -12.66 14.14
CA LYS A 113 14.01 -12.35 12.77
C LYS A 113 12.67 -11.66 12.78
N THR A 114 11.81 -11.99 13.75
CA THR A 114 10.52 -11.33 13.90
C THR A 114 10.69 -9.92 14.49
N ARG A 115 11.63 -9.74 15.41
CA ARG A 115 11.96 -8.41 15.97
C ARG A 115 12.49 -7.46 14.91
N HIS A 116 13.32 -7.93 13.97
CA HIS A 116 13.79 -7.11 12.84
C HIS A 116 12.69 -6.57 11.93
N LEU A 117 11.48 -7.16 11.96
CA LEU A 117 10.33 -6.59 11.23
C LEU A 117 9.86 -5.25 11.81
N LEU A 118 10.25 -4.93 13.06
CA LEU A 118 9.96 -3.66 13.72
C LEU A 118 10.99 -2.56 13.41
N ASP A 119 12.08 -2.89 12.72
CA ASP A 119 13.10 -1.92 12.33
C ASP A 119 12.48 -0.84 11.45
N ARG A 120 12.89 0.42 11.66
CA ARG A 120 12.36 1.59 10.96
C ARG A 120 13.32 2.13 9.90
N ALA A 121 12.76 2.69 8.85
CA ALA A 121 13.52 3.49 7.89
C ALA A 121 13.97 4.83 8.51
N PRO A 122 15.08 5.43 8.05
CA PRO A 122 15.59 6.69 8.61
C PRO A 122 14.62 7.87 8.49
N ASN A 123 13.74 7.85 7.49
CA ASN A 123 12.70 8.86 7.26
C ASN A 123 11.32 8.48 7.84
N GLU A 124 11.21 7.31 8.47
CA GLU A 124 9.95 6.78 9.01
C GLU A 124 9.83 7.20 10.48
N ARG A 125 9.13 8.31 10.73
CA ARG A 125 8.89 8.79 12.09
C ARG A 125 7.87 7.93 12.82
N LYS A 126 6.81 7.57 12.12
CA LYS A 126 5.74 6.72 12.62
C LYS A 126 5.48 5.58 11.65
N VAL A 127 5.32 4.39 12.18
CA VAL A 127 4.98 3.18 11.42
C VAL A 127 3.85 2.42 12.09
N ALA A 128 2.92 1.91 11.32
CA ALA A 128 1.90 0.99 11.82
C ALA A 128 2.48 -0.42 11.89
N VAL A 129 2.31 -1.09 13.03
CA VAL A 129 2.75 -2.48 13.21
C VAL A 129 1.56 -3.41 13.06
N GLN A 130 1.61 -4.30 12.06
CA GLN A 130 0.55 -5.28 11.89
C GLN A 130 0.88 -6.59 12.59
N LEU A 131 0.12 -6.90 13.66
CA LEU A 131 0.15 -8.17 14.38
C LEU A 131 -0.78 -9.22 13.77
N PHE A 132 -0.39 -10.49 13.81
CA PHE A 132 -1.27 -11.62 13.58
C PHE A 132 -1.09 -12.72 14.62
N GLY A 133 -2.18 -13.39 14.91
CA GLY A 133 -2.30 -14.47 15.89
C GLY A 133 -3.77 -14.72 16.19
N HIS A 134 -4.06 -15.71 17.04
CA HIS A 134 -5.41 -16.06 17.47
C HIS A 134 -5.55 -16.23 18.99
N GLU A 135 -4.46 -16.03 19.74
CA GLU A 135 -4.46 -16.15 21.21
C GLU A 135 -4.56 -14.72 21.83
N PRO A 136 -5.71 -14.32 22.42
CA PRO A 136 -5.95 -12.94 22.86
C PRO A 136 -4.91 -12.42 23.87
N GLU A 137 -4.54 -13.21 24.86
CA GLU A 137 -3.55 -12.83 25.87
C GLU A 137 -2.15 -12.65 25.29
N THR A 138 -1.76 -13.53 24.37
CA THR A 138 -0.47 -13.41 23.69
C THR A 138 -0.45 -12.18 22.80
N MET A 139 -1.53 -11.91 22.05
CA MET A 139 -1.67 -10.73 21.22
C MET A 139 -1.57 -9.43 22.04
N ALA A 140 -2.27 -9.35 23.15
CA ALA A 140 -2.25 -8.19 24.06
C ALA A 140 -0.87 -7.95 24.68
N ARG A 141 -0.23 -9.01 25.20
CA ARG A 141 1.12 -8.92 25.79
C ARG A 141 2.16 -8.45 24.77
N GLU A 142 2.14 -9.02 23.56
CA GLU A 142 3.11 -8.64 22.52
C GLU A 142 2.81 -7.25 21.93
N ALA A 143 1.56 -6.81 21.89
CA ALA A 143 1.21 -5.44 21.53
C ALA A 143 1.78 -4.43 22.55
N ALA A 144 1.61 -4.67 23.84
CA ALA A 144 2.18 -3.82 24.89
C ALA A 144 3.73 -3.82 24.85
N TRP A 145 4.35 -4.97 24.55
CA TRP A 145 5.80 -5.02 24.36
C TRP A 145 6.25 -4.19 23.14
N ILE A 146 5.55 -4.29 21.98
CA ILE A 146 5.83 -3.47 20.79
C ILE A 146 5.71 -1.98 21.13
N GLU A 147 4.67 -1.58 21.83
CA GLU A 147 4.48 -0.20 22.24
C GLU A 147 5.63 0.29 23.10
N SER A 148 6.09 -0.51 24.08
CA SER A 148 7.22 -0.15 24.94
C SER A 148 8.54 -0.03 24.17
N GLU A 149 8.76 -0.85 23.14
CA GLU A 149 9.98 -0.83 22.32
C GLU A 149 9.99 0.33 21.33
N MET A 150 8.83 0.67 20.77
CA MET A 150 8.74 1.66 19.70
C MET A 150 8.42 3.07 20.19
N GLY A 151 7.73 3.20 21.33
CA GLY A 151 7.33 4.50 21.88
C GLY A 151 6.65 5.40 20.83
N ASP A 152 7.07 6.65 20.75
CA ASP A 152 6.52 7.65 19.81
C ASP A 152 6.64 7.29 18.33
N ALA A 153 7.45 6.29 18.00
CA ALA A 153 7.58 5.82 16.63
C ALA A 153 6.44 4.89 16.19
N LEU A 154 5.68 4.36 17.11
CA LEU A 154 4.49 3.59 16.81
C LEU A 154 3.36 4.53 16.35
N ALA A 155 2.81 4.29 15.17
CA ALA A 155 1.60 4.99 14.72
C ALA A 155 0.36 4.38 15.41
N TYR A 156 0.25 3.08 15.34
CA TYR A 156 -0.81 2.25 15.92
C TYR A 156 -0.50 0.75 15.76
N ILE A 157 -1.18 -0.08 16.53
CA ILE A 157 -1.20 -1.53 16.35
C ILE A 157 -2.35 -1.90 15.42
N ASP A 158 -2.07 -2.63 14.35
CA ASP A 158 -3.08 -3.15 13.43
C ASP A 158 -3.20 -4.68 13.57
N ILE A 159 -4.42 -5.19 13.68
CA ILE A 159 -4.67 -6.62 13.81
C ILE A 159 -5.05 -7.20 12.46
N ASN A 160 -4.29 -8.19 11.98
CA ASN A 160 -4.57 -8.87 10.74
C ASN A 160 -5.70 -9.88 10.88
N MET A 161 -6.83 -9.59 10.25
CA MET A 161 -7.99 -10.49 10.12
C MET A 161 -8.37 -10.71 8.65
N GLY A 162 -7.40 -10.51 7.72
CA GLY A 162 -7.69 -10.57 6.28
C GLY A 162 -6.72 -11.42 5.44
N CYS A 163 -5.61 -11.92 6.01
CA CYS A 163 -4.65 -12.73 5.26
C CYS A 163 -5.24 -14.10 4.87
N PRO A 164 -5.35 -14.43 3.55
CA PRO A 164 -5.93 -15.69 3.11
C PRO A 164 -4.89 -16.82 2.94
N ALA A 165 -3.62 -16.57 3.28
CA ALA A 165 -2.55 -17.53 3.08
C ALA A 165 -2.79 -18.83 3.85
N ARG A 166 -2.76 -19.98 3.17
CA ARG A 166 -3.09 -21.30 3.75
C ARG A 166 -2.33 -21.60 5.04
N LYS A 167 -1.03 -21.22 5.12
CA LYS A 167 -0.20 -21.44 6.31
C LYS A 167 -0.63 -20.62 7.53
N ILE A 168 -1.31 -19.49 7.30
CA ILE A 168 -1.87 -18.60 8.32
C ILE A 168 -3.23 -19.13 8.75
N VAL A 169 -4.15 -19.27 7.79
CA VAL A 169 -5.53 -19.70 8.03
C VAL A 169 -5.64 -21.06 8.70
N LYS A 170 -4.77 -22.05 8.35
CA LYS A 170 -4.75 -23.38 8.99
C LYS A 170 -4.45 -23.33 10.50
N LYS A 171 -3.88 -22.23 11.00
CA LYS A 171 -3.59 -22.04 12.43
C LYS A 171 -4.71 -21.28 13.17
N GLY A 172 -5.74 -20.84 12.47
CA GLY A 172 -6.78 -19.99 13.02
C GLY A 172 -6.49 -18.49 12.94
N ASP A 173 -5.39 -18.10 12.28
CA ASP A 173 -4.95 -16.71 12.17
C ASP A 173 -5.50 -16.03 10.91
N GLY A 174 -5.33 -14.71 10.84
CA GLY A 174 -5.66 -13.92 9.66
C GLY A 174 -7.13 -13.97 9.32
N SER A 175 -7.49 -14.30 8.06
CA SER A 175 -8.90 -14.31 7.65
C SER A 175 -9.74 -15.43 8.30
N ALA A 176 -9.11 -16.43 8.95
CA ALA A 176 -9.84 -17.43 9.72
C ALA A 176 -10.59 -16.80 10.90
N LEU A 177 -10.10 -15.70 11.47
CA LEU A 177 -10.80 -14.98 12.55
C LEU A 177 -12.16 -14.43 12.13
N MET A 178 -12.41 -14.22 10.85
CA MET A 178 -13.72 -13.82 10.36
C MET A 178 -14.78 -14.91 10.54
N THR A 179 -14.38 -16.18 10.66
CA THR A 179 -15.30 -17.30 10.94
C THR A 179 -15.58 -17.47 12.44
N THR A 180 -14.89 -16.74 13.29
CA THR A 180 -15.05 -16.74 14.76
C THR A 180 -15.07 -15.29 15.28
N PRO A 181 -16.13 -14.51 14.97
CA PRO A 181 -16.18 -13.09 15.25
C PRO A 181 -16.16 -12.76 16.75
N GLU A 182 -16.58 -13.67 17.63
CA GLU A 182 -16.47 -13.53 19.07
C GLU A 182 -14.99 -13.52 19.53
N LEU A 183 -14.18 -14.46 19.01
CA LEU A 183 -12.75 -14.51 19.28
C LEU A 183 -12.05 -13.28 18.70
N ALA A 184 -12.43 -12.85 17.48
CA ALA A 184 -11.90 -11.63 16.87
C ALA A 184 -12.14 -10.40 17.77
N ALA A 185 -13.38 -10.25 18.29
CA ALA A 185 -13.73 -9.17 19.22
C ALA A 185 -12.97 -9.26 20.55
N GLU A 186 -12.78 -10.47 21.07
CA GLU A 186 -11.99 -10.67 22.29
C GLU A 186 -10.53 -10.23 22.10
N ILE A 187 -9.91 -10.57 20.97
CA ILE A 187 -8.56 -10.13 20.62
C ILE A 187 -8.49 -8.60 20.60
N VAL A 188 -9.42 -7.95 19.88
CA VAL A 188 -9.43 -6.48 19.79
C VAL A 188 -9.56 -5.86 21.18
N ARG A 189 -10.51 -6.32 22.00
CA ARG A 189 -10.75 -5.81 23.35
C ARG A 189 -9.51 -5.93 24.23
N LYS A 190 -8.82 -7.07 24.18
CA LYS A 190 -7.62 -7.29 25.01
C LYS A 190 -6.42 -6.48 24.52
N VAL A 191 -6.24 -6.37 23.20
CA VAL A 191 -5.15 -5.57 22.64
C VAL A 191 -5.40 -4.09 22.92
N SER A 192 -6.58 -3.57 22.66
CA SER A 192 -6.90 -2.14 22.90
C SER A 192 -6.84 -1.75 24.38
N ALA A 193 -7.10 -2.68 25.29
CA ALA A 193 -6.93 -2.45 26.74
C ALA A 193 -5.48 -2.52 27.21
N ALA A 194 -4.58 -3.11 26.43
CA ALA A 194 -3.18 -3.32 26.80
C ALA A 194 -2.23 -2.24 26.28
N VAL A 195 -2.67 -1.37 25.36
CA VAL A 195 -1.87 -0.31 24.73
C VAL A 195 -2.57 1.04 24.82
N GLU A 196 -1.78 2.11 24.87
CA GLU A 196 -2.30 3.50 24.79
C GLU A 196 -2.48 3.96 23.34
N HIS A 197 -1.65 3.46 22.42
CA HIS A 197 -1.78 3.75 20.99
C HIS A 197 -3.05 3.12 20.40
N PRO A 198 -3.62 3.75 19.33
CA PRO A 198 -4.81 3.21 18.70
C PRO A 198 -4.62 1.76 18.23
N THR A 199 -5.66 0.94 18.41
CA THR A 199 -5.72 -0.42 17.84
C THR A 199 -6.65 -0.40 16.64
N THR A 200 -6.19 -0.90 15.49
CA THR A 200 -6.96 -0.98 14.25
C THR A 200 -7.13 -2.43 13.79
N VAL A 201 -8.07 -2.68 12.90
CA VAL A 201 -8.31 -4.03 12.37
C VAL A 201 -8.36 -3.99 10.86
N LYS A 202 -7.60 -4.87 10.19
CA LYS A 202 -7.68 -5.04 8.75
C LYS A 202 -8.30 -6.39 8.38
N PHE A 203 -9.44 -6.37 7.68
CA PHE A 203 -10.19 -7.55 7.31
C PHE A 203 -10.69 -7.52 5.86
N ARG A 204 -11.42 -8.56 5.45
CA ARG A 204 -12.00 -8.73 4.12
C ARG A 204 -13.51 -8.67 4.16
N LYS A 205 -14.16 -8.63 2.98
CA LYS A 205 -15.62 -8.68 2.82
C LYS A 205 -16.25 -9.88 3.54
N GLY A 206 -15.58 -11.03 3.52
CA GLY A 206 -15.99 -12.29 4.13
C GLY A 206 -14.90 -13.35 4.00
N TYR A 207 -15.15 -14.54 4.50
CA TYR A 207 -14.26 -15.70 4.41
C TYR A 207 -14.57 -16.55 3.17
N ALA A 208 -15.80 -17.06 3.07
CA ALA A 208 -16.26 -17.87 1.93
C ALA A 208 -16.52 -17.02 0.66
N ALA A 209 -16.65 -17.68 -0.50
CA ALA A 209 -16.75 -16.99 -1.79
C ALA A 209 -17.94 -16.03 -1.88
N ASP A 210 -19.10 -16.46 -1.38
CA ASP A 210 -20.35 -15.70 -1.47
C ASP A 210 -20.71 -14.99 -0.16
N GLU A 211 -19.76 -14.93 0.79
CA GLU A 211 -19.98 -14.35 2.09
C GLU A 211 -19.80 -12.84 2.07
N ASP A 212 -20.70 -12.15 2.75
CA ASP A 212 -20.65 -10.71 2.97
C ASP A 212 -21.06 -10.39 4.42
N ILE A 213 -20.07 -10.43 5.29
CA ILE A 213 -20.26 -10.17 6.73
C ILE A 213 -19.58 -8.87 7.18
N ALA A 214 -19.01 -8.11 6.25
CA ALA A 214 -18.14 -7.00 6.57
C ALA A 214 -18.79 -5.95 7.48
N VAL A 215 -20.07 -5.66 7.28
CA VAL A 215 -20.78 -4.65 8.07
C VAL A 215 -20.93 -5.07 9.53
N ASP A 216 -21.43 -6.28 9.76
CA ASP A 216 -21.62 -6.80 11.13
C ASP A 216 -20.29 -7.07 11.82
N PHE A 217 -19.28 -7.51 11.05
CA PHE A 217 -17.93 -7.69 11.55
C PHE A 217 -17.30 -6.33 11.96
N ALA A 218 -17.44 -5.30 11.13
CA ALA A 218 -16.92 -3.96 11.44
C ALA A 218 -17.53 -3.39 12.73
N ARG A 219 -18.86 -3.44 12.88
CA ARG A 219 -19.57 -3.02 14.10
C ARG A 219 -19.04 -3.73 15.33
N ARG A 220 -18.90 -5.05 15.24
CA ARG A 220 -18.36 -5.86 16.34
C ARG A 220 -16.93 -5.50 16.70
N MET A 221 -16.07 -5.14 15.71
CA MET A 221 -14.72 -4.69 15.98
C MET A 221 -14.69 -3.30 16.62
N GLU A 222 -15.56 -2.39 16.18
CA GLU A 222 -15.76 -1.08 16.80
C GLU A 222 -16.22 -1.21 18.26
N ASP A 223 -17.26 -2.00 18.52
CA ASP A 223 -17.77 -2.29 19.87
C ASP A 223 -16.70 -2.92 20.79
N ALA A 224 -15.73 -3.63 20.19
CA ALA A 224 -14.62 -4.22 20.92
C ALA A 224 -13.47 -3.24 21.17
N GLY A 225 -13.52 -2.01 20.64
CA GLY A 225 -12.52 -0.96 20.87
C GLY A 225 -11.57 -0.71 19.71
N ALA A 226 -11.88 -1.18 18.49
CA ALA A 226 -11.10 -0.80 17.31
C ALA A 226 -11.25 0.72 17.04
N ALA A 227 -10.12 1.42 16.93
CA ALA A 227 -10.08 2.86 16.66
C ALA A 227 -10.23 3.21 15.16
N ALA A 228 -10.03 2.25 14.27
CA ALA A 228 -10.32 2.32 12.84
C ALA A 228 -10.41 0.91 12.24
N VAL A 229 -11.04 0.79 11.07
CA VAL A 229 -11.13 -0.46 10.32
C VAL A 229 -10.64 -0.28 8.88
N ALA A 230 -9.82 -1.21 8.39
CA ALA A 230 -9.38 -1.28 7.00
C ALA A 230 -10.08 -2.43 6.28
N VAL A 231 -10.85 -2.12 5.25
CA VAL A 231 -11.72 -3.08 4.57
C VAL A 231 -11.21 -3.37 3.17
N HIS A 232 -10.88 -4.64 2.91
CA HIS A 232 -10.62 -5.10 1.54
C HIS A 232 -11.90 -5.71 0.95
N GLY A 233 -12.39 -5.13 -0.15
CA GLY A 233 -13.65 -5.50 -0.81
C GLY A 233 -13.66 -6.88 -1.49
N ARG A 234 -12.78 -7.83 -1.12
CA ARG A 234 -12.78 -9.22 -1.57
C ARG A 234 -12.92 -10.17 -0.41
N THR A 235 -13.50 -11.34 -0.65
CA THR A 235 -13.49 -12.45 0.33
C THR A 235 -12.12 -13.11 0.42
N ALA A 236 -11.87 -13.90 1.48
CA ALA A 236 -10.65 -14.68 1.62
C ALA A 236 -10.52 -15.72 0.48
N ALA A 237 -11.64 -16.37 0.13
CA ALA A 237 -11.70 -17.36 -0.95
C ALA A 237 -11.36 -16.78 -2.33
N GLN A 238 -11.67 -15.51 -2.60
CA GLN A 238 -11.30 -14.84 -3.85
C GLN A 238 -9.81 -14.58 -3.95
N PHE A 239 -9.05 -14.53 -2.86
CA PHE A 239 -7.65 -14.08 -2.87
C PHE A 239 -7.50 -12.71 -3.55
N TYR A 240 -7.22 -12.72 -4.85
CA TYR A 240 -7.05 -11.52 -5.70
C TYR A 240 -7.81 -11.63 -7.04
N SER A 241 -8.63 -12.67 -7.21
CA SER A 241 -9.45 -12.85 -8.43
C SER A 241 -10.64 -11.89 -8.45
N GLY A 242 -11.15 -11.62 -9.65
CA GLY A 242 -12.27 -10.69 -9.83
C GLY A 242 -11.92 -9.26 -9.41
N CYS A 243 -12.92 -8.48 -9.05
CA CYS A 243 -12.80 -7.08 -8.60
C CYS A 243 -13.10 -6.96 -7.11
N ALA A 244 -12.50 -5.94 -6.46
CA ALA A 244 -12.89 -5.55 -5.11
C ALA A 244 -14.27 -4.89 -5.15
N ASP A 245 -15.15 -5.33 -4.29
CA ASP A 245 -16.49 -4.77 -4.09
C ASP A 245 -16.36 -3.51 -3.22
N TRP A 246 -16.42 -2.34 -3.85
CA TRP A 246 -16.36 -1.07 -3.13
C TRP A 246 -17.69 -0.71 -2.45
N ASP A 247 -18.82 -1.27 -2.91
CA ASP A 247 -20.11 -1.04 -2.25
C ASP A 247 -20.12 -1.59 -0.83
N VAL A 248 -19.38 -2.68 -0.55
CA VAL A 248 -19.22 -3.16 0.82
C VAL A 248 -18.47 -2.16 1.69
N ILE A 249 -17.46 -1.48 1.14
CA ILE A 249 -16.72 -0.45 1.88
C ILE A 249 -17.65 0.73 2.21
N ALA A 250 -18.47 1.16 1.25
CA ALA A 250 -19.49 2.20 1.47
C ALA A 250 -20.49 1.82 2.57
N ARG A 251 -20.96 0.56 2.56
CA ARG A 251 -21.90 0.07 3.59
C ARG A 251 -21.25 -0.01 4.97
N VAL A 252 -19.99 -0.43 5.05
CA VAL A 252 -19.22 -0.37 6.31
C VAL A 252 -19.09 1.06 6.78
N LYS A 253 -18.69 2.01 5.88
CA LYS A 253 -18.56 3.43 6.23
C LYS A 253 -19.86 4.03 6.78
N ALA A 254 -21.00 3.64 6.23
CA ALA A 254 -22.31 4.08 6.71
C ALA A 254 -22.74 3.44 8.05
N ALA A 255 -22.06 2.38 8.48
CA ALA A 255 -22.50 1.54 9.60
C ALA A 255 -21.67 1.70 10.88
N VAL A 256 -20.49 2.35 10.81
CA VAL A 256 -19.58 2.57 11.94
C VAL A 256 -19.20 4.05 12.06
N GLU A 257 -18.89 4.48 13.29
CA GLU A 257 -18.46 5.85 13.59
C GLU A 257 -16.92 6.01 13.46
N VAL A 258 -16.16 4.91 13.64
CA VAL A 258 -14.70 4.95 13.51
C VAL A 258 -14.27 5.15 12.05
N PRO A 259 -13.06 5.70 11.81
CA PRO A 259 -12.51 5.83 10.47
C PRO A 259 -12.51 4.52 9.69
N VAL A 260 -12.88 4.58 8.42
CA VAL A 260 -12.85 3.46 7.49
C VAL A 260 -11.75 3.68 6.44
N ILE A 261 -10.82 2.76 6.34
CA ILE A 261 -9.73 2.75 5.36
C ILE A 261 -10.14 1.86 4.19
N GLY A 262 -10.35 2.45 3.01
CA GLY A 262 -10.73 1.73 1.80
C GLY A 262 -9.53 1.03 1.17
N ASN A 263 -9.68 -0.27 0.84
CA ASN A 263 -8.62 -1.08 0.23
C ASN A 263 -9.15 -2.00 -0.89
N GLY A 264 -8.42 -2.07 -1.98
CA GLY A 264 -8.66 -2.98 -3.11
C GLY A 264 -8.68 -2.25 -4.45
N ASP A 265 -7.93 -2.78 -5.41
CA ASP A 265 -7.85 -2.36 -6.82
C ASP A 265 -7.49 -0.89 -7.09
N VAL A 266 -6.88 -0.21 -6.14
CA VAL A 266 -6.29 1.11 -6.36
C VAL A 266 -4.91 0.91 -6.98
N THR A 267 -4.76 1.34 -8.25
CA THR A 267 -3.53 1.23 -9.03
C THR A 267 -2.99 2.59 -9.50
N GLY A 268 -3.73 3.67 -9.23
CA GLY A 268 -3.37 5.04 -9.56
C GLY A 268 -4.37 6.06 -9.02
N GLY A 269 -4.20 7.32 -9.42
CA GLY A 269 -5.01 8.43 -8.94
C GLY A 269 -6.50 8.32 -9.29
N LYS A 270 -6.81 7.83 -10.50
CA LYS A 270 -8.19 7.65 -10.95
C LYS A 270 -8.98 6.69 -10.06
N GLU A 271 -8.41 5.53 -9.75
CA GLU A 271 -9.05 4.54 -8.89
C GLU A 271 -9.16 5.04 -7.45
N ALA A 272 -8.17 5.80 -6.96
CA ALA A 272 -8.23 6.38 -5.63
C ALA A 272 -9.37 7.40 -5.49
N CYS A 273 -9.51 8.32 -6.44
CA CYS A 273 -10.62 9.27 -6.47
C CYS A 273 -11.99 8.57 -6.59
N ALA A 274 -12.08 7.55 -7.45
CA ALA A 274 -13.32 6.78 -7.62
C ALA A 274 -13.70 6.02 -6.34
N LEU A 275 -12.72 5.38 -5.67
CA LEU A 275 -12.93 4.72 -4.39
C LEU A 275 -13.48 5.69 -3.34
N VAL A 276 -12.84 6.86 -3.18
CA VAL A 276 -13.27 7.87 -2.22
C VAL A 276 -14.66 8.39 -2.55
N ALA A 277 -14.92 8.72 -3.81
CA ALA A 277 -16.22 9.25 -4.23
C ALA A 277 -17.36 8.23 -4.03
N GLN A 278 -17.10 6.94 -4.31
CA GLN A 278 -18.11 5.88 -4.17
C GLN A 278 -18.35 5.51 -2.71
N THR A 279 -17.31 5.50 -1.88
CA THR A 279 -17.39 4.88 -0.55
C THR A 279 -17.44 5.88 0.60
N GLY A 280 -16.98 7.12 0.39
CA GLY A 280 -16.80 8.09 1.45
C GLY A 280 -15.76 7.67 2.51
N CYS A 281 -14.85 6.75 2.19
CA CYS A 281 -13.83 6.26 3.13
C CYS A 281 -12.92 7.40 3.61
N ASP A 282 -12.37 7.27 4.81
CA ASP A 282 -11.54 8.30 5.46
C ASP A 282 -10.08 8.27 5.04
N ALA A 283 -9.63 7.15 4.46
CA ALA A 283 -8.28 6.96 3.95
C ALA A 283 -8.26 5.92 2.82
N VAL A 284 -7.24 5.99 1.96
CA VAL A 284 -7.00 5.05 0.87
C VAL A 284 -5.78 4.19 1.19
N MET A 285 -5.93 2.87 1.12
CA MET A 285 -4.83 1.93 1.34
C MET A 285 -4.46 1.21 0.06
N ILE A 286 -3.19 1.32 -0.34
CA ILE A 286 -2.66 0.76 -1.59
C ILE A 286 -1.82 -0.48 -1.31
N GLY A 287 -2.18 -1.60 -1.94
CA GLY A 287 -1.43 -2.85 -1.86
C GLY A 287 -0.66 -3.12 -3.14
N ARG A 288 -1.15 -4.04 -3.96
CA ARG A 288 -0.50 -4.50 -5.20
C ARG A 288 -0.17 -3.39 -6.20
N GLY A 289 -0.92 -2.29 -6.20
CA GLY A 289 -0.64 -1.12 -7.03
C GLY A 289 0.72 -0.47 -6.75
N ALA A 290 1.25 -0.64 -5.53
CA ALA A 290 2.56 -0.13 -5.15
C ALA A 290 3.74 -1.07 -5.48
N GLN A 291 3.49 -2.35 -5.82
CA GLN A 291 4.55 -3.32 -6.08
C GLN A 291 5.36 -2.96 -7.33
N GLY A 292 6.62 -2.57 -7.14
CA GLY A 292 7.50 -2.05 -8.19
C GLY A 292 7.04 -0.70 -8.77
N ASN A 293 6.15 -0.03 -8.06
CA ASN A 293 5.58 1.25 -8.46
C ASN A 293 5.35 2.15 -7.22
N PRO A 294 6.38 2.57 -6.50
CA PRO A 294 6.21 3.49 -5.37
C PRO A 294 5.70 4.87 -5.81
N TRP A 295 5.82 5.25 -7.07
CA TRP A 295 5.25 6.48 -7.65
C TRP A 295 3.72 6.54 -7.58
N VAL A 296 3.05 5.43 -7.34
CA VAL A 296 1.59 5.41 -7.15
C VAL A 296 1.14 6.35 -6.02
N PHE A 297 1.97 6.58 -5.02
CA PHE A 297 1.63 7.46 -3.90
C PHE A 297 1.59 8.92 -4.32
N GLU A 298 2.55 9.41 -5.09
CA GLU A 298 2.53 10.78 -5.63
C GLU A 298 1.40 10.97 -6.66
N GLN A 299 1.14 9.97 -7.51
CA GLN A 299 0.03 10.00 -8.47
C GLN A 299 -1.33 10.09 -7.77
N VAL A 300 -1.52 9.27 -6.74
CA VAL A 300 -2.75 9.29 -5.93
C VAL A 300 -2.87 10.60 -5.18
N ARG A 301 -1.78 11.11 -4.64
CA ARG A 301 -1.76 12.39 -3.94
C ARG A 301 -2.16 13.54 -4.86
N ALA A 302 -1.54 13.65 -6.03
CA ALA A 302 -1.87 14.67 -7.03
C ALA A 302 -3.34 14.60 -7.41
N ALA A 303 -3.86 13.40 -7.71
CA ALA A 303 -5.26 13.23 -8.08
C ALA A 303 -6.25 13.63 -6.96
N LEU A 304 -5.96 13.22 -5.71
CA LEU A 304 -6.79 13.58 -4.55
C LEU A 304 -6.74 15.10 -4.25
N ASN A 305 -5.67 15.77 -4.66
CA ASN A 305 -5.54 17.24 -4.54
C ASN A 305 -6.15 17.99 -5.73
N GLY A 306 -6.61 17.30 -6.78
CA GLY A 306 -7.04 17.94 -8.01
C GLY A 306 -5.90 18.51 -8.85
N GLU A 307 -4.67 18.07 -8.61
CA GLU A 307 -3.45 18.45 -9.33
C GLU A 307 -3.25 17.59 -10.58
N ALA A 308 -2.43 18.07 -11.53
CA ALA A 308 -2.05 17.29 -12.69
C ALA A 308 -1.30 16.02 -12.27
N ALA A 309 -1.62 14.89 -12.89
CA ALA A 309 -0.93 13.64 -12.64
C ALA A 309 0.57 13.77 -13.01
N PRO A 310 1.49 13.32 -12.15
CA PRO A 310 2.89 13.23 -12.52
C PRO A 310 3.09 12.33 -13.74
N GLU A 311 4.08 12.64 -14.57
CA GLU A 311 4.44 11.78 -15.69
C GLU A 311 4.84 10.38 -15.23
N PRO A 312 4.45 9.31 -15.93
CA PRO A 312 4.87 7.96 -15.63
C PRO A 312 6.39 7.83 -15.65
N PRO A 313 6.99 7.03 -14.74
CA PRO A 313 8.44 6.87 -14.71
C PRO A 313 8.95 6.17 -15.98
N THR A 314 10.06 6.68 -16.54
CA THR A 314 10.74 6.07 -17.68
C THR A 314 11.38 4.72 -17.31
N PRO A 315 11.77 3.88 -18.29
CA PRO A 315 12.53 2.66 -18.03
C PRO A 315 13.79 2.91 -17.17
N GLU A 316 14.56 3.97 -17.45
CA GLU A 316 15.76 4.36 -16.72
C GLU A 316 15.45 4.71 -15.26
N GLN A 317 14.41 5.51 -15.03
CA GLN A 317 13.97 5.86 -13.68
C GLN A 317 13.54 4.64 -12.88
N ARG A 318 12.87 3.69 -13.53
CA ARG A 318 12.43 2.44 -12.89
C ARG A 318 13.60 1.52 -12.54
N VAL A 319 14.60 1.43 -13.42
CA VAL A 319 15.86 0.72 -13.16
C VAL A 319 16.64 1.40 -12.04
N ALA A 320 16.78 2.72 -12.08
CA ALA A 320 17.44 3.49 -11.02
C ALA A 320 16.76 3.30 -9.66
N MET A 321 15.42 3.24 -9.62
CA MET A 321 14.67 2.97 -8.39
C MET A 321 14.91 1.54 -7.89
N ALA A 322 14.96 0.55 -8.79
CA ALA A 322 15.27 -0.83 -8.44
C ALA A 322 16.67 -0.96 -7.83
N HIS A 323 17.67 -0.30 -8.43
CA HIS A 323 19.03 -0.21 -7.90
C HIS A 323 19.04 0.45 -6.51
N ARG A 324 18.40 1.63 -6.37
CA ARG A 324 18.33 2.36 -5.10
C ARG A 324 17.66 1.53 -3.99
N HIS A 325 16.60 0.79 -4.32
CA HIS A 325 15.97 -0.14 -3.38
C HIS A 325 16.97 -1.21 -2.91
N ALA A 326 17.69 -1.84 -3.85
CA ALA A 326 18.70 -2.83 -3.55
C ALA A 326 19.85 -2.25 -2.71
N GLU A 327 20.31 -1.04 -3.01
CA GLU A 327 21.37 -0.34 -2.28
C GLU A 327 20.96 -0.04 -0.83
N ILE A 328 19.76 0.51 -0.60
CA ILE A 328 19.25 0.78 0.76
C ILE A 328 19.17 -0.53 1.55
N LEU A 329 18.66 -1.58 0.92
CA LEU A 329 18.53 -2.88 1.57
C LEU A 329 19.89 -3.51 1.88
N SER A 330 20.88 -3.42 0.96
CA SER A 330 22.22 -3.96 1.17
C SER A 330 22.95 -3.31 2.36
N LYS A 331 22.78 -2.00 2.55
CA LYS A 331 23.31 -1.28 3.71
C LYS A 331 22.73 -1.78 5.03
N ARG A 332 21.54 -2.37 5.00
CA ARG A 332 20.82 -2.82 6.20
C ARG A 332 21.06 -4.29 6.53
N ILE A 333 20.99 -5.17 5.54
CA ILE A 333 21.05 -6.63 5.72
C ILE A 333 22.32 -7.27 5.13
N GLY A 334 23.25 -6.45 4.63
CA GLY A 334 24.44 -6.92 3.93
C GLY A 334 24.14 -7.34 2.48
N ASN A 335 25.15 -7.87 1.83
CA ASN A 335 25.15 -8.10 0.37
C ASN A 335 24.41 -9.38 -0.08
N ASN A 336 23.61 -10.03 0.80
CA ASN A 336 22.75 -11.14 0.42
C ASN A 336 21.35 -10.63 0.09
N LEU A 337 21.14 -10.24 -1.17
CA LEU A 337 19.94 -9.56 -1.67
C LEU A 337 18.94 -10.49 -2.37
N VAL A 338 18.91 -11.78 -2.04
CA VAL A 338 17.97 -12.74 -2.65
C VAL A 338 16.51 -12.26 -2.58
N TYR A 339 16.14 -11.49 -1.54
CA TYR A 339 14.81 -10.90 -1.41
C TYR A 339 14.48 -9.87 -2.50
N MET A 340 15.50 -9.19 -3.06
CA MET A 340 15.32 -8.21 -4.12
C MET A 340 14.84 -8.79 -5.44
N ARG A 341 15.07 -10.07 -5.72
CA ARG A 341 14.71 -10.73 -6.99
C ARG A 341 13.28 -10.44 -7.42
N LYS A 342 12.31 -10.55 -6.49
CA LYS A 342 10.90 -10.26 -6.77
C LYS A 342 10.62 -8.77 -6.95
N HIS A 343 11.26 -7.90 -6.15
CA HIS A 343 11.10 -6.45 -6.24
C HIS A 343 11.61 -5.94 -7.59
N VAL A 344 12.81 -6.34 -7.98
CA VAL A 344 13.37 -5.96 -9.28
C VAL A 344 12.45 -6.39 -10.41
N MET A 345 11.95 -7.64 -10.41
CA MET A 345 11.01 -8.10 -11.43
C MET A 345 9.71 -7.27 -11.52
N TRP A 346 9.24 -6.69 -10.42
CA TRP A 346 8.09 -5.79 -10.43
C TRP A 346 8.45 -4.42 -11.05
N TYR A 347 9.61 -3.86 -10.70
CA TYR A 347 10.08 -2.60 -11.30
C TYR A 347 10.26 -2.72 -12.82
N LEU A 348 10.69 -3.87 -13.30
CA LEU A 348 10.98 -4.08 -14.72
C LEU A 348 9.76 -4.48 -15.58
N ARG A 349 8.57 -4.54 -15.00
CA ARG A 349 7.36 -4.96 -15.74
C ARG A 349 7.09 -4.03 -16.92
N GLY A 350 7.05 -4.57 -18.15
CA GLY A 350 6.75 -3.83 -19.37
C GLY A 350 7.95 -3.10 -19.99
N ILE A 351 9.17 -3.21 -19.44
CA ILE A 351 10.38 -2.72 -20.10
C ILE A 351 10.76 -3.71 -21.23
N PRO A 352 11.08 -3.23 -22.45
CA PRO A 352 11.58 -4.08 -23.52
C PRO A 352 12.79 -4.91 -23.06
N GLY A 353 12.84 -6.19 -23.39
CA GLY A 353 13.91 -7.10 -22.95
C GLY A 353 13.77 -7.67 -21.53
N ALA A 354 12.85 -7.18 -20.68
CA ALA A 354 12.69 -7.64 -19.29
C ALA A 354 12.43 -9.16 -19.14
N SER A 355 11.83 -9.80 -20.15
CA SER A 355 11.59 -11.25 -20.12
C SER A 355 12.90 -12.05 -20.10
N LYS A 356 13.91 -11.61 -20.86
CA LYS A 356 15.26 -12.21 -20.86
C LYS A 356 15.95 -11.98 -19.52
N ALA A 357 15.94 -10.74 -19.02
CA ALA A 357 16.57 -10.35 -17.77
C ALA A 357 16.04 -11.15 -16.55
N ARG A 358 14.76 -11.56 -16.55
CA ARG A 358 14.16 -12.36 -15.46
C ARG A 358 14.88 -13.65 -15.15
N GLY A 359 15.43 -14.35 -16.18
CA GLY A 359 16.21 -15.56 -16.01
C GLY A 359 17.48 -15.30 -15.20
N GLU A 360 18.20 -14.23 -15.51
CA GLU A 360 19.44 -13.82 -14.85
C GLU A 360 19.17 -13.27 -13.44
N LEU A 361 18.13 -12.44 -13.28
CA LEU A 361 17.71 -11.89 -11.98
C LEU A 361 17.41 -12.96 -10.94
N ASN A 362 16.91 -14.13 -11.34
CA ASN A 362 16.68 -15.25 -10.42
C ASN A 362 17.97 -15.85 -9.86
N GLN A 363 19.12 -15.56 -10.44
CA GLN A 363 20.43 -16.01 -9.96
C GLN A 363 21.17 -14.92 -9.17
N CYS A 364 20.78 -13.65 -9.27
CA CYS A 364 21.42 -12.55 -8.57
C CYS A 364 21.35 -12.75 -7.05
N VAL A 365 22.46 -12.49 -6.37
CA VAL A 365 22.60 -12.59 -4.91
C VAL A 365 23.12 -11.27 -4.33
N THR A 366 24.05 -10.63 -5.04
CA THR A 366 24.75 -9.41 -4.61
C THR A 366 24.23 -8.17 -5.35
N LEU A 367 24.56 -6.99 -4.84
CA LEU A 367 24.24 -5.72 -5.51
C LEU A 367 24.87 -5.69 -6.91
N ASP A 368 26.15 -6.05 -7.04
CA ASP A 368 26.87 -6.09 -8.32
C ASP A 368 26.20 -7.02 -9.34
N ASP A 369 25.61 -8.15 -8.89
CA ASP A 369 24.85 -9.02 -9.78
C ASP A 369 23.63 -8.31 -10.36
N PHE A 370 22.87 -7.60 -9.51
CA PHE A 370 21.71 -6.83 -9.96
C PHE A 370 22.12 -5.70 -10.90
N ASP A 371 23.17 -4.94 -10.58
CA ASP A 371 23.66 -3.82 -11.39
C ASP A 371 24.04 -4.27 -12.79
N ARG A 372 24.82 -5.33 -12.91
CA ARG A 372 25.19 -5.90 -14.20
C ARG A 372 23.97 -6.29 -15.06
N VAL A 373 22.94 -6.91 -14.46
CA VAL A 373 21.75 -7.32 -15.20
C VAL A 373 20.87 -6.12 -15.57
N LEU A 374 20.79 -5.12 -14.69
CA LEU A 374 20.02 -3.90 -14.92
C LEU A 374 20.63 -3.01 -16.00
N GLU A 375 21.96 -2.84 -16.01
CA GLU A 375 22.70 -2.12 -17.06
C GLU A 375 22.52 -2.81 -18.43
N GLN A 376 22.66 -4.14 -18.48
CA GLN A 376 22.45 -4.89 -19.71
C GLN A 376 21.03 -4.74 -20.23
N LEU A 377 20.02 -4.73 -19.33
CA LEU A 377 18.62 -4.53 -19.72
C LEU A 377 18.40 -3.15 -20.35
N LEU A 378 18.96 -2.08 -19.80
CA LEU A 378 18.83 -0.74 -20.40
C LEU A 378 19.47 -0.67 -21.79
N ALA A 379 20.66 -1.28 -21.97
CA ALA A 379 21.30 -1.37 -23.27
C ALA A 379 20.48 -2.17 -24.29
N ASP A 380 19.87 -3.28 -23.86
CA ASP A 380 18.99 -4.10 -24.72
C ASP A 380 17.70 -3.35 -25.08
N ALA A 381 17.09 -2.62 -24.12
CA ALA A 381 15.88 -1.83 -24.33
C ALA A 381 16.12 -0.71 -25.36
N ALA A 382 17.17 0.07 -25.20
CA ALA A 382 17.54 1.14 -26.13
C ALA A 382 17.80 0.61 -27.56
N ARG A 383 18.41 -0.58 -27.68
CA ARG A 383 18.61 -1.20 -28.98
C ARG A 383 17.30 -1.62 -29.64
N ILE A 384 16.37 -2.20 -28.88
CA ILE A 384 15.05 -2.62 -29.37
C ILE A 384 14.25 -1.40 -29.86
N GLU A 385 14.20 -0.33 -29.07
CA GLU A 385 13.54 0.91 -29.43
C GLU A 385 14.11 1.52 -30.72
N ALA A 386 15.44 1.59 -30.85
CA ALA A 386 16.09 2.07 -32.07
C ALA A 386 15.85 1.19 -33.31
N GLU A 387 15.65 -0.11 -33.13
CA GLU A 387 15.28 -1.01 -34.23
C GLU A 387 13.81 -0.82 -34.64
N GLU A 388 12.89 -0.62 -33.69
CA GLU A 388 11.48 -0.33 -33.95
C GLU A 388 11.32 1.00 -34.68
N GLU A 389 12.00 2.07 -34.25
CA GLU A 389 11.97 3.37 -34.92
C GLU A 389 12.49 3.27 -36.39
N ARG A 390 13.56 2.53 -36.63
CA ARG A 390 14.07 2.30 -38.01
C ARG A 390 13.10 1.50 -38.88
N TYR A 391 12.34 0.59 -38.27
CA TYR A 391 11.33 -0.16 -38.99
C TYR A 391 10.11 0.70 -39.38
N LEU A 392 9.67 1.57 -38.45
CA LEU A 392 8.55 2.49 -38.67
C LEU A 392 8.88 3.64 -39.66
N ALA A 393 10.16 3.98 -39.79
CA ALA A 393 10.64 5.01 -40.71
C ALA A 393 10.83 4.52 -42.16
N ARG A 394 10.65 3.24 -42.44
CA ARG A 394 10.69 2.62 -43.79
C ARG A 394 9.30 2.42 -44.35
#